data_851148c6ef9cc10e794e45f5187b3186
#
_entry.id   851148c6ef9cc10e794e45f5187b3186
#
_cell.length_a   1.000
_cell.length_b   1.000
_cell.length_c   1.000
_cell.angle_alpha   90.00
_cell.angle_beta   90.00
_cell.angle_gamma   90.00
#
_symmetry.space_group_name_H-M   'P 1'
#
loop_
_entity.id
_entity.type
_entity.pdbx_description
1 polymer ?
#
loop_
_entity_poly.entity_id
_entity_poly.type
_entity_poly.pdbx_seq_one_letter_code
_entity_poly.pdbx_strand_id
1 'polypeptide(L)'
;GYANLKILASTQEDDILVDRDNDRHNYQDQIVQSIPSLPYIYTPPYYPMAEFRPETSLVETTTFEINLVSNEPALGGKLDWTVGVFFLDHKIENHIRGYVDNDQNGEIQYECSEPFARSDYCFTVGGNPFAAEFDFVTDAFPNRESVSIFGETTYSISEKTRLISGLRYTEDEVTSCVKNFFFTTCDNLKSSSDETSGRIALEMDINDDTMIYGSF
;
A
#
# COMPACT_ATOMS: atom_id res chain seq x y z
N GLY A 1 -3.91 11.89 40.16
CA GLY A 1 -3.59 10.63 39.48
C GLY A 1 -2.19 10.65 38.95
N TYR A 2 -1.51 9.52 38.87
CA TYR A 2 -0.11 9.44 38.44
C TYR A 2 0.07 9.42 36.92
N ALA A 3 -1.01 9.17 36.18
CA ALA A 3 -0.97 9.11 34.71
C ALA A 3 -2.31 9.50 34.10
N ASN A 4 -2.24 9.97 32.86
CA ASN A 4 -3.38 10.24 32.00
C ASN A 4 -3.52 9.11 30.97
N LEU A 5 -4.74 8.62 30.78
CA LEU A 5 -5.07 7.70 29.70
C LEU A 5 -5.45 8.52 28.45
N LYS A 6 -4.79 8.22 27.32
CA LYS A 6 -5.14 8.75 25.99
C LYS A 6 -5.53 7.58 25.11
N ILE A 7 -6.66 7.70 24.42
CA ILE A 7 -7.14 6.73 23.44
C ILE A 7 -7.32 7.47 22.13
N LEU A 8 -6.72 6.94 21.06
CA LEU A 8 -6.86 7.44 19.70
C LEU A 8 -7.41 6.32 18.83
N ALA A 9 -8.34 6.65 17.96
CA ALA A 9 -8.85 5.75 16.94
C ALA A 9 -9.03 6.52 15.64
N SER A 10 -8.69 5.92 14.53
CA SER A 10 -8.88 6.50 13.21
C SER A 10 -9.30 5.41 12.24
N THR A 11 -10.18 5.77 11.32
CA THR A 11 -10.47 4.99 10.12
C THR A 11 -10.40 5.92 8.92
N GLN A 12 -9.82 5.43 7.83
CA GLN A 12 -9.66 6.13 6.56
C GLN A 12 -10.02 5.16 5.44
N GLU A 13 -10.68 5.67 4.43
CA GLU A 13 -10.99 4.97 3.19
C GLU A 13 -10.59 5.88 2.02
N ASP A 14 -9.85 5.32 1.07
CA ASP A 14 -9.39 6.02 -0.11
C ASP A 14 -9.75 5.21 -1.36
N ASP A 15 -10.50 5.83 -2.27
CA ASP A 15 -10.74 5.33 -3.62
C ASP A 15 -9.73 5.96 -4.58
N ILE A 16 -8.94 5.11 -5.23
CA ILE A 16 -7.89 5.54 -6.15
C ILE A 16 -8.21 4.97 -7.54
N LEU A 17 -8.34 5.86 -8.51
CA LEU A 17 -8.42 5.51 -9.92
C LEU A 17 -7.19 6.01 -10.64
N VAL A 18 -6.49 5.13 -11.33
CA VAL A 18 -5.31 5.45 -12.13
C VAL A 18 -5.50 4.89 -13.52
N ASP A 19 -5.54 5.76 -14.53
CA ASP A 19 -5.47 5.37 -15.92
C ASP A 19 -4.02 5.47 -16.38
N ARG A 20 -3.47 4.36 -16.87
CA ARG A 20 -2.11 4.31 -17.38
C ARG A 20 -2.12 3.95 -18.85
N ASP A 21 -1.55 4.83 -19.65
CA ASP A 21 -1.04 4.50 -20.96
C ASP A 21 0.33 3.82 -20.75
N ASN A 22 0.36 2.52 -20.93
CA ASN A 22 1.52 1.71 -20.53
C ASN A 22 2.57 1.60 -21.65
N ASP A 23 2.19 1.79 -22.89
CA ASP A 23 3.11 1.73 -24.02
C ASP A 23 3.88 3.04 -24.23
N ARG A 24 3.35 4.18 -23.71
CA ARG A 24 3.94 5.53 -23.79
C ARG A 24 4.31 5.95 -25.22
N HIS A 25 3.71 5.36 -26.22
CA HIS A 25 4.04 5.59 -27.60
C HIS A 25 2.87 6.19 -28.37
N ASN A 26 3.19 7.15 -29.22
CA ASN A 26 2.24 7.70 -30.15
C ASN A 26 2.11 6.71 -31.33
N TYR A 27 0.91 6.29 -31.65
CA TYR A 27 0.50 5.27 -32.63
C TYR A 27 1.24 5.26 -33.97
N GLN A 28 1.90 6.34 -34.33
CA GLN A 28 2.37 6.55 -35.71
C GLN A 28 3.78 6.02 -36.01
N ASP A 29 4.55 5.57 -35.00
CA ASP A 29 6.00 5.40 -35.19
C ASP A 29 6.58 4.01 -34.93
N GLN A 30 5.81 2.96 -34.62
CA GLN A 30 6.42 1.67 -34.26
C GLN A 30 5.96 0.48 -35.10
N ILE A 31 6.86 -0.02 -35.87
CA ILE A 31 6.86 -1.41 -36.37
C ILE A 31 7.49 -2.28 -35.28
N VAL A 32 6.68 -2.98 -34.49
CA VAL A 32 7.22 -3.96 -33.54
C VAL A 32 7.74 -5.16 -34.31
N GLN A 33 9.02 -5.41 -34.24
CA GLN A 33 9.61 -6.63 -34.77
C GLN A 33 9.08 -7.83 -33.98
N SER A 34 8.61 -8.86 -34.71
CA SER A 34 8.17 -10.12 -34.12
C SER A 34 9.21 -10.66 -33.14
N ILE A 35 8.77 -11.02 -31.93
CA ILE A 35 9.59 -11.80 -30.99
C ILE A 35 9.54 -13.26 -31.45
N PRO A 36 10.63 -13.83 -32.01
CA PRO A 36 10.61 -15.17 -32.59
C PRO A 36 10.34 -16.30 -31.60
N SER A 37 10.38 -15.99 -30.30
CA SER A 37 10.22 -16.97 -29.21
C SER A 37 8.78 -17.18 -28.73
N LEU A 38 7.80 -16.42 -29.25
CA LEU A 38 6.39 -16.54 -28.86
C LEU A 38 5.47 -16.62 -30.09
N PRO A 39 5.55 -17.68 -30.90
CA PRO A 39 4.88 -17.77 -32.20
C PRO A 39 3.36 -17.93 -32.12
N TYR A 40 2.78 -18.09 -30.91
CA TYR A 40 1.37 -18.44 -30.76
C TYR A 40 0.47 -17.26 -30.38
N ILE A 41 1.02 -16.11 -30.06
CA ILE A 41 0.24 -14.99 -29.54
C ILE A 41 0.07 -13.89 -30.59
N TYR A 42 0.94 -13.85 -31.62
CA TYR A 42 0.94 -12.73 -32.55
C TYR A 42 1.17 -13.16 -33.99
N THR A 43 0.26 -12.81 -34.89
CA THR A 43 0.44 -12.96 -36.35
C THR A 43 0.89 -11.65 -36.98
N PRO A 44 1.95 -11.61 -37.81
CA PRO A 44 2.34 -10.39 -38.52
C PRO A 44 1.35 -9.97 -39.60
N PRO A 45 1.25 -8.69 -39.91
CA PRO A 45 2.08 -7.58 -39.42
C PRO A 45 1.58 -7.03 -38.11
N TYR A 46 2.53 -6.88 -37.15
CA TYR A 46 2.24 -6.22 -35.89
C TYR A 46 2.17 -4.72 -36.10
N TYR A 47 1.06 -4.18 -35.70
CA TYR A 47 0.95 -2.76 -35.45
C TYR A 47 1.16 -2.53 -33.95
N PRO A 48 1.79 -1.42 -33.53
CA PRO A 48 1.84 -1.09 -32.12
C PRO A 48 0.40 -0.92 -31.61
N MET A 49 0.03 -1.75 -30.67
CA MET A 49 -1.27 -1.70 -30.04
C MET A 49 -1.13 -0.81 -28.81
N ALA A 50 -2.01 0.17 -28.65
CA ALA A 50 -2.07 0.94 -27.44
C ALA A 50 -2.49 0.03 -26.29
N GLU A 51 -1.75 0.04 -25.21
CA GLU A 51 -2.04 -0.72 -24.02
C GLU A 51 -2.54 0.22 -22.93
N PHE A 52 -3.80 0.11 -22.56
CA PHE A 52 -4.43 0.87 -21.48
C PHE A 52 -4.57 0.00 -20.24
N ARG A 53 -4.22 0.55 -19.07
CA ARG A 53 -4.31 -0.14 -17.78
C ARG A 53 -5.05 0.70 -16.77
N PRO A 54 -6.38 0.67 -16.77
CA PRO A 54 -7.13 1.19 -15.64
C PRO A 54 -6.85 0.35 -14.39
N GLU A 55 -6.50 1.04 -13.32
CA GLU A 55 -6.26 0.47 -12.01
C GLU A 55 -7.18 1.16 -11.02
N THR A 56 -8.00 0.38 -10.32
CA THR A 56 -8.80 0.88 -9.21
C THR A 56 -8.31 0.25 -7.92
N SER A 57 -8.10 1.06 -6.90
CA SER A 57 -7.70 0.60 -5.58
C SER A 57 -8.62 1.19 -4.53
N LEU A 58 -9.21 0.33 -3.72
CA LEU A 58 -9.86 0.72 -2.47
C LEU A 58 -8.87 0.43 -1.34
N VAL A 59 -8.56 1.44 -0.55
CA VAL A 59 -7.64 1.34 0.58
C VAL A 59 -8.39 1.68 1.87
N GLU A 60 -8.48 0.72 2.77
CA GLU A 60 -9.07 0.90 4.09
C GLU A 60 -7.97 0.82 5.15
N THR A 61 -7.90 1.82 6.02
CA THR A 61 -6.93 1.84 7.12
C THR A 61 -7.65 2.13 8.42
N THR A 62 -7.48 1.23 9.39
CA THR A 62 -7.96 1.43 10.76
C THR A 62 -6.79 1.41 11.72
N THR A 63 -6.71 2.42 12.59
CA THR A 63 -5.71 2.46 13.65
C THR A 63 -6.36 2.62 15.01
N PHE A 64 -5.74 2.03 16.02
CA PHE A 64 -6.14 2.18 17.40
C PHE A 64 -4.90 2.27 18.29
N GLU A 65 -4.90 3.23 19.20
CA GLU A 65 -3.77 3.47 20.11
C GLU A 65 -4.25 3.78 21.50
N ILE A 66 -3.65 3.16 22.50
CA ILE A 66 -3.86 3.44 23.92
C ILE A 66 -2.53 3.82 24.53
N ASN A 67 -2.49 4.99 25.16
CA ASN A 67 -1.31 5.52 25.84
C ASN A 67 -1.62 5.83 27.30
N LEU A 68 -0.69 5.45 28.16
CA LEU A 68 -0.56 5.98 29.51
C LEU A 68 0.61 6.96 29.52
N VAL A 69 0.33 8.20 29.87
CA VAL A 69 1.29 9.29 29.89
C VAL A 69 1.43 9.82 31.31
N SER A 70 2.64 10.00 31.81
CA SER A 70 2.87 10.58 33.12
C SER A 70 2.13 11.92 33.25
N ASN A 71 1.46 12.12 34.37
CA ASN A 71 0.73 13.35 34.66
C ASN A 71 1.66 14.39 35.29
N GLU A 72 2.56 13.91 36.12
CA GLU A 72 3.63 14.67 36.74
C GLU A 72 4.93 13.89 36.58
N PRO A 73 6.07 14.59 36.42
CA PRO A 73 7.34 13.90 36.30
C PRO A 73 7.63 13.10 37.59
N ALA A 74 7.95 11.82 37.42
CA ALA A 74 8.36 10.92 38.49
C ALA A 74 9.78 11.23 38.98
N LEU A 75 10.28 10.48 39.96
CA LEU A 75 11.63 10.62 40.50
C LEU A 75 11.99 12.03 40.93
N GLY A 76 11.08 12.68 41.66
CA GLY A 76 11.32 14.05 42.15
C GLY A 76 11.25 15.12 41.06
N GLY A 77 10.42 14.95 40.06
CA GLY A 77 10.20 15.91 39.02
C GLY A 77 11.15 15.79 37.81
N LYS A 78 11.82 14.63 37.65
CA LYS A 78 12.86 14.47 36.63
C LYS A 78 12.50 13.50 35.52
N LEU A 79 11.50 12.64 35.66
CA LEU A 79 11.19 11.57 34.72
C LEU A 79 9.77 11.70 34.19
N ASP A 80 9.64 12.06 32.92
CA ASP A 80 8.41 11.89 32.15
C ASP A 80 8.45 10.56 31.42
N TRP A 81 7.29 9.94 31.28
CA TRP A 81 7.19 8.66 30.58
C TRP A 81 5.86 8.50 29.85
N THR A 82 5.91 7.74 28.78
CA THR A 82 4.75 7.27 28.04
C THR A 82 4.94 5.78 27.77
N VAL A 83 3.88 5.00 27.97
CA VAL A 83 3.80 3.62 27.51
C VAL A 83 2.51 3.44 26.73
N GLY A 84 2.55 2.63 25.68
CA GLY A 84 1.39 2.48 24.84
C GLY A 84 1.36 1.17 24.08
N VAL A 85 0.17 0.90 23.53
CA VAL A 85 -0.07 -0.14 22.55
C VAL A 85 -0.68 0.49 21.31
N PHE A 86 -0.30 -0.03 20.15
CA PHE A 86 -0.78 0.42 18.85
C PHE A 86 -1.23 -0.77 18.03
N PHE A 87 -2.33 -0.59 17.32
CA PHE A 87 -2.88 -1.54 16.36
C PHE A 87 -3.12 -0.85 15.02
N LEU A 88 -2.79 -1.53 13.92
CA LEU A 88 -3.08 -1.16 12.55
C LEU A 88 -3.71 -2.33 11.82
N ASP A 89 -4.80 -2.07 11.11
CA ASP A 89 -5.37 -2.93 10.06
C ASP A 89 -5.43 -2.11 8.77
N HIS A 90 -4.72 -2.59 7.74
CA HIS A 90 -4.57 -1.90 6.46
C HIS A 90 -4.87 -2.87 5.32
N LYS A 91 -6.00 -2.67 4.67
CA LYS A 91 -6.53 -3.49 3.59
C LYS A 91 -6.47 -2.74 2.28
N ILE A 92 -6.09 -3.44 1.24
CA ILE A 92 -6.11 -2.93 -0.13
C ILE A 92 -6.88 -3.92 -0.99
N GLU A 93 -7.84 -3.40 -1.75
CA GLU A 93 -8.45 -4.10 -2.87
C GLU A 93 -7.94 -3.43 -4.14
N ASN A 94 -7.12 -4.12 -4.91
CA ASN A 94 -6.53 -3.60 -6.12
C ASN A 94 -7.01 -4.40 -7.33
N HIS A 95 -7.60 -3.71 -8.29
CA HIS A 95 -8.12 -4.26 -9.53
C HIS A 95 -7.40 -3.63 -10.72
N ILE A 96 -6.61 -4.44 -11.41
CA ILE A 96 -5.88 -4.01 -12.61
C ILE A 96 -6.52 -4.73 -13.80
N ARG A 97 -6.85 -3.95 -14.83
CA ARG A 97 -7.36 -4.44 -16.10
C ARG A 97 -6.44 -3.98 -17.22
N GLY A 98 -6.08 -4.89 -18.10
CA GLY A 98 -5.31 -4.59 -19.30
C GLY A 98 -6.21 -4.66 -20.52
N TYR A 99 -6.11 -3.68 -21.39
CA TYR A 99 -6.81 -3.62 -22.66
C TYR A 99 -5.83 -3.23 -23.76
N VAL A 100 -6.08 -3.76 -24.95
CA VAL A 100 -5.26 -3.54 -26.12
C VAL A 100 -6.18 -3.16 -27.28
N ASP A 101 -5.95 -1.98 -27.88
CA ASP A 101 -6.68 -1.54 -29.06
C ASP A 101 -6.27 -2.39 -30.28
N ASN A 102 -6.96 -3.50 -30.47
CA ASN A 102 -6.65 -4.50 -31.51
C ASN A 102 -7.01 -4.04 -32.90
N ASP A 103 -8.01 -3.21 -33.06
CA ASP A 103 -8.49 -2.73 -34.35
C ASP A 103 -7.92 -1.36 -34.74
N GLN A 104 -7.15 -0.75 -33.84
CA GLN A 104 -6.42 0.51 -34.02
C GLN A 104 -7.34 1.70 -34.37
N ASN A 105 -8.54 1.68 -33.85
CA ASN A 105 -9.49 2.76 -34.08
C ASN A 105 -9.30 3.93 -33.10
N GLY A 106 -8.47 3.77 -32.07
CA GLY A 106 -8.20 4.75 -31.03
C GLY A 106 -9.24 4.78 -29.92
N GLU A 107 -10.17 3.82 -29.90
CA GLU A 107 -11.21 3.68 -28.90
C GLU A 107 -11.12 2.29 -28.26
N ILE A 108 -10.96 2.21 -26.95
CA ILE A 108 -10.94 0.96 -26.21
C ILE A 108 -12.34 0.50 -25.84
N GLN A 109 -12.68 -0.71 -26.15
CA GLN A 109 -13.91 -1.37 -25.72
C GLN A 109 -13.73 -2.04 -24.37
N TYR A 110 -14.21 -1.39 -23.31
CA TYR A 110 -14.09 -1.89 -21.93
C TYR A 110 -15.15 -2.92 -21.54
N GLU A 111 -16.29 -2.96 -22.24
CA GLU A 111 -17.42 -3.78 -21.84
C GLU A 111 -17.98 -4.61 -22.98
N CYS A 112 -18.35 -5.83 -22.64
CA CYS A 112 -19.11 -6.72 -23.49
C CYS A 112 -20.62 -6.59 -23.18
N SER A 113 -21.20 -5.41 -23.45
CA SER A 113 -22.60 -5.14 -23.13
C SER A 113 -23.53 -5.31 -24.34
N GLU A 114 -24.74 -5.83 -24.10
CA GLU A 114 -25.83 -5.80 -25.08
C GLU A 114 -26.11 -4.33 -25.50
N PRO A 115 -26.28 -4.02 -26.79
CA PRO A 115 -26.59 -4.90 -27.90
C PRO A 115 -25.37 -5.30 -28.76
N PHE A 116 -24.18 -5.16 -28.28
CA PHE A 116 -22.93 -5.37 -29.03
C PHE A 116 -22.37 -6.80 -28.88
N ALA A 117 -23.16 -7.77 -28.47
CA ALA A 117 -22.80 -9.19 -28.54
C ALA A 117 -22.53 -9.66 -29.99
N ARG A 118 -21.76 -8.89 -30.77
CA ARG A 118 -21.18 -9.37 -32.00
C ARG A 118 -20.00 -10.27 -31.60
N SER A 119 -19.99 -11.46 -32.16
CA SER A 119 -18.94 -12.47 -31.98
C SER A 119 -17.51 -11.97 -32.27
N ASP A 120 -17.40 -10.79 -32.88
CA ASP A 120 -16.13 -10.19 -33.28
C ASP A 120 -15.51 -9.31 -32.21
N TYR A 121 -16.30 -8.90 -31.20
CA TYR A 121 -15.89 -7.96 -30.15
C TYR A 121 -15.93 -8.55 -28.74
N CYS A 122 -16.41 -9.78 -28.60
CA CYS A 122 -16.54 -10.43 -27.32
C CYS A 122 -16.13 -11.90 -27.41
N PHE A 123 -15.37 -12.37 -26.44
CA PHE A 123 -15.06 -13.79 -26.28
C PHE A 123 -15.48 -14.26 -24.88
N THR A 124 -15.70 -15.56 -24.74
CA THR A 124 -16.17 -16.16 -23.49
C THR A 124 -15.11 -17.08 -22.92
N VAL A 125 -14.73 -16.86 -21.65
CA VAL A 125 -13.83 -17.73 -20.91
C VAL A 125 -14.51 -18.17 -19.62
N GLY A 126 -14.60 -19.47 -19.39
CA GLY A 126 -15.24 -20.02 -18.19
C GLY A 126 -16.71 -19.61 -18.02
N GLY A 127 -17.39 -19.23 -19.12
CA GLY A 127 -18.79 -18.78 -19.10
C GLY A 127 -18.97 -17.27 -18.89
N ASN A 128 -17.90 -16.51 -18.69
CA ASN A 128 -17.95 -15.06 -18.56
C ASN A 128 -17.57 -14.39 -19.88
N PRO A 129 -18.31 -13.38 -20.34
CA PRO A 129 -17.99 -12.61 -21.53
C PRO A 129 -16.89 -11.57 -21.23
N PHE A 130 -15.96 -11.43 -22.18
CA PHE A 130 -14.91 -10.41 -22.16
C PHE A 130 -14.93 -9.63 -23.47
N ALA A 131 -14.57 -8.35 -23.42
CA ALA A 131 -14.35 -7.55 -24.62
C ALA A 131 -13.16 -8.12 -25.43
N ALA A 132 -13.21 -8.01 -26.76
CA ALA A 132 -12.14 -8.53 -27.63
C ALA A 132 -10.79 -7.86 -27.38
N GLU A 133 -10.79 -6.65 -26.84
CA GLU A 133 -9.61 -5.86 -26.51
C GLU A 133 -9.10 -6.07 -25.08
N PHE A 134 -9.75 -6.95 -24.33
CA PHE A 134 -9.29 -7.35 -23.02
C PHE A 134 -8.00 -8.20 -23.14
N ASP A 135 -6.95 -7.79 -22.45
CA ASP A 135 -5.67 -8.48 -22.43
C ASP A 135 -5.49 -9.29 -21.14
N PHE A 136 -5.61 -8.64 -20.00
CA PHE A 136 -5.43 -9.33 -18.72
C PHE A 136 -6.25 -8.74 -17.58
N VAL A 137 -6.43 -9.54 -16.54
CA VAL A 137 -7.00 -9.14 -15.27
C VAL A 137 -6.08 -9.59 -14.13
N THR A 138 -5.87 -8.70 -13.19
CA THR A 138 -5.23 -9.03 -11.92
C THR A 138 -5.99 -8.34 -10.80
N ASP A 139 -6.47 -9.13 -9.85
CA ASP A 139 -7.05 -8.65 -8.60
C ASP A 139 -6.11 -9.05 -7.48
N ALA A 140 -5.69 -8.09 -6.66
CA ALA A 140 -4.81 -8.31 -5.53
C ALA A 140 -5.43 -7.74 -4.25
N PHE A 141 -5.38 -8.53 -3.19
CA PHE A 141 -5.99 -8.21 -1.89
C PHE A 141 -4.93 -8.32 -0.78
N PRO A 142 -3.93 -7.43 -0.74
CA PRO A 142 -3.01 -7.38 0.37
C PRO A 142 -3.68 -6.81 1.61
N ASN A 143 -3.43 -7.46 2.75
CA ASN A 143 -3.81 -7.00 4.07
C ASN A 143 -2.58 -7.01 4.97
N ARG A 144 -2.41 -5.95 5.77
CA ARG A 144 -1.38 -5.86 6.80
C ARG A 144 -2.01 -5.56 8.14
N GLU A 145 -1.76 -6.43 9.11
CA GLU A 145 -2.06 -6.21 10.51
C GLU A 145 -0.76 -5.97 11.27
N SER A 146 -0.76 -4.97 12.15
CA SER A 146 0.40 -4.63 12.96
C SER A 146 -0.03 -4.37 14.40
N VAL A 147 0.69 -4.98 15.34
CA VAL A 147 0.51 -4.75 16.77
C VAL A 147 1.85 -4.34 17.35
N SER A 148 1.84 -3.29 18.16
CA SER A 148 3.06 -2.84 18.82
C SER A 148 2.82 -2.51 20.28
N ILE A 149 3.84 -2.75 21.08
CA ILE A 149 3.97 -2.19 22.43
C ILE A 149 5.20 -1.30 22.47
N PHE A 150 5.07 -0.15 23.09
CA PHE A 150 6.17 0.82 23.15
C PHE A 150 6.22 1.57 24.47
N GLY A 151 7.39 2.10 24.76
CA GLY A 151 7.59 3.01 25.86
C GLY A 151 8.67 4.03 25.55
N GLU A 152 8.48 5.23 26.02
CA GLU A 152 9.44 6.33 25.93
C GLU A 152 9.57 7.03 27.25
N THR A 153 10.79 7.46 27.59
CA THR A 153 11.08 8.22 28.79
C THR A 153 11.93 9.44 28.44
N THR A 154 11.66 10.53 29.12
CA THR A 154 12.49 11.74 29.12
C THR A 154 12.97 11.99 30.53
N TYR A 155 14.28 11.84 30.73
CA TYR A 155 14.93 12.06 32.03
C TYR A 155 15.69 13.37 32.03
N SER A 156 15.30 14.30 32.90
CA SER A 156 15.97 15.59 33.11
C SER A 156 17.23 15.38 33.97
N ILE A 157 18.38 15.29 33.31
CA ILE A 157 19.71 15.21 34.00
C ILE A 157 19.98 16.49 34.74
N SER A 158 19.68 17.64 34.11
CA SER A 158 19.74 18.96 34.68
C SER A 158 18.62 19.84 34.14
N GLU A 159 18.50 21.08 34.55
CA GLU A 159 17.51 22.04 34.01
C GLU A 159 17.64 22.25 32.50
N LYS A 160 18.86 22.02 31.95
CA LYS A 160 19.17 22.25 30.54
C LYS A 160 19.48 20.99 29.75
N THR A 161 19.50 19.83 30.38
CA THR A 161 19.94 18.60 29.73
C THR A 161 18.95 17.49 29.95
N ARG A 162 18.47 16.88 28.86
CA ARG A 162 17.50 15.79 28.88
C ARG A 162 18.03 14.56 28.13
N LEU A 163 17.81 13.41 28.70
CA LEU A 163 18.03 12.10 28.05
C LEU A 163 16.68 11.53 27.68
N ILE A 164 16.49 11.25 26.40
CA ILE A 164 15.31 10.60 25.87
C ILE A 164 15.68 9.16 25.52
N SER A 165 14.90 8.20 25.96
CA SER A 165 15.04 6.81 25.55
C SER A 165 13.70 6.20 25.22
N GLY A 166 13.65 5.42 24.14
CA GLY A 166 12.45 4.76 23.67
C GLY A 166 12.76 3.35 23.22
N LEU A 167 11.80 2.46 23.41
CA LEU A 167 11.81 1.09 22.95
C LEU A 167 10.43 0.74 22.38
N ARG A 168 10.42 0.03 21.25
CA ARG A 168 9.22 -0.49 20.62
C ARG A 168 9.44 -1.89 20.14
N TYR A 169 8.49 -2.77 20.42
CA TYR A 169 8.37 -4.08 19.83
C TYR A 169 7.13 -4.11 18.94
N THR A 170 7.28 -4.60 17.73
CA THR A 170 6.22 -4.66 16.73
C THR A 170 6.16 -6.07 16.16
N GLU A 171 4.96 -6.60 16.04
CA GLU A 171 4.65 -7.79 15.25
C GLU A 171 3.81 -7.36 14.05
N ASP A 172 4.25 -7.73 12.86
CA ASP A 172 3.59 -7.50 11.60
C ASP A 172 3.17 -8.82 10.97
N GLU A 173 1.95 -8.87 10.47
CA GLU A 173 1.43 -9.93 9.64
C GLU A 173 0.95 -9.36 8.32
N VAL A 174 1.43 -9.91 7.21
CA VAL A 174 0.97 -9.57 5.87
C VAL A 174 0.36 -10.80 5.24
N THR A 175 -0.87 -10.66 4.80
CA THR A 175 -1.54 -11.66 3.96
C THR A 175 -1.82 -11.07 2.59
N SER A 176 -1.74 -11.86 1.56
CA SER A 176 -2.10 -11.42 0.22
C SER A 176 -2.73 -12.55 -0.56
N CYS A 177 -3.73 -12.18 -1.36
CA CYS A 177 -4.37 -13.03 -2.32
C CYS A 177 -4.28 -12.36 -3.67
N VAL A 178 -3.79 -13.07 -4.68
CA VAL A 178 -3.76 -12.59 -6.05
C VAL A 178 -4.55 -13.53 -6.93
N LYS A 179 -5.50 -12.97 -7.68
CA LYS A 179 -6.27 -13.66 -8.71
C LYS A 179 -5.92 -13.07 -10.06
N ASN A 180 -5.84 -13.88 -11.07
CA ASN A 180 -5.68 -13.43 -12.44
C ASN A 180 -6.53 -14.28 -13.39
N PHE A 181 -6.42 -14.02 -14.68
CA PHE A 181 -7.17 -14.72 -15.69
C PHE A 181 -7.01 -16.25 -15.64
N PHE A 182 -5.84 -16.75 -15.26
CA PHE A 182 -5.54 -18.18 -15.19
C PHE A 182 -5.75 -18.79 -13.81
N PHE A 183 -5.63 -17.99 -12.75
CA PHE A 183 -5.71 -18.41 -11.36
C PHE A 183 -6.88 -17.68 -10.68
N THR A 184 -8.06 -18.32 -10.71
CA THR A 184 -9.28 -17.76 -10.10
C THR A 184 -9.39 -18.06 -8.61
N THR A 185 -8.55 -18.94 -8.08
CA THR A 185 -8.49 -19.28 -6.65
C THR A 185 -7.35 -18.54 -5.98
N CYS A 186 -7.63 -18.02 -4.79
CA CYS A 186 -6.63 -17.41 -3.94
C CYS A 186 -5.75 -18.44 -3.25
N ASP A 187 -4.48 -18.44 -3.55
CA ASP A 187 -3.50 -18.95 -2.61
C ASP A 187 -3.17 -17.82 -1.63
N ASN A 188 -3.65 -17.95 -0.39
CA ASN A 188 -3.36 -16.98 0.64
C ASN A 188 -1.87 -17.06 1.00
N LEU A 189 -1.09 -16.12 0.49
CA LEU A 189 0.28 -15.92 0.89
C LEU A 189 0.26 -15.22 2.25
N LYS A 190 0.99 -15.79 3.21
CA LYS A 190 1.11 -15.22 4.55
C LYS A 190 2.58 -15.06 4.90
N SER A 191 2.94 -13.90 5.40
CA SER A 191 4.26 -13.60 5.95
C SER A 191 4.10 -12.88 7.28
N SER A 192 4.92 -13.20 8.24
CA SER A 192 4.97 -12.52 9.52
C SER A 192 6.41 -12.16 9.87
N SER A 193 6.56 -11.02 10.53
CA SER A 193 7.85 -10.54 11.04
C SER A 193 7.65 -9.85 12.37
N ASP A 194 8.67 -9.88 13.18
CA ASP A 194 8.75 -9.10 14.41
C ASP A 194 10.03 -8.27 14.43
N GLU A 195 9.96 -7.11 15.03
CA GLU A 195 11.08 -6.19 15.14
C GLU A 195 11.07 -5.47 16.47
N THR A 196 12.27 -5.34 17.04
CA THR A 196 12.50 -4.47 18.19
C THR A 196 13.32 -3.27 17.73
N SER A 197 12.80 -2.07 17.91
CA SER A 197 13.48 -0.81 17.63
C SER A 197 13.66 0.00 18.90
N GLY A 198 14.76 0.76 18.97
CA GLY A 198 15.07 1.62 20.11
C GLY A 198 15.64 2.95 19.66
N ARG A 199 15.51 3.94 20.53
CA ARG A 199 16.07 5.27 20.35
C ARG A 199 16.68 5.77 21.66
N ILE A 200 17.84 6.38 21.56
CA ILE A 200 18.43 7.17 22.64
C ILE A 200 18.78 8.53 22.06
N ALA A 201 18.41 9.61 22.74
CA ALA A 201 18.74 10.96 22.34
C ALA A 201 19.15 11.78 23.57
N LEU A 202 20.14 12.66 23.40
CA LEU A 202 20.55 13.64 24.36
C LEU A 202 20.26 15.04 23.80
N GLU A 203 19.55 15.83 24.60
CA GLU A 203 19.22 17.23 24.28
C GLU A 203 19.85 18.12 25.30
N MET A 204 20.40 19.29 24.86
CA MET A 204 20.98 20.30 25.72
C MET A 204 20.62 21.69 25.25
N ASP A 205 20.00 22.47 26.13
CA ASP A 205 19.68 23.89 25.92
C ASP A 205 20.96 24.71 26.21
N ILE A 206 21.52 25.32 25.16
CA ILE A 206 22.68 26.19 25.25
C ILE A 206 22.28 27.52 25.89
N ASN A 207 21.16 28.06 25.42
CA ASN A 207 20.52 29.29 25.94
C ASN A 207 19.01 29.18 25.65
N ASP A 208 18.24 30.23 25.95
CA ASP A 208 16.77 30.21 25.82
C ASP A 208 16.28 30.05 24.37
N ASP A 209 17.13 30.34 23.38
CA ASP A 209 16.78 30.30 21.95
C ASP A 209 17.50 29.20 21.18
N THR A 210 18.41 28.46 21.80
CA THR A 210 19.28 27.50 21.11
C THR A 210 19.37 26.19 21.86
N MET A 211 19.00 25.10 21.19
CA MET A 211 19.14 23.72 21.65
C MET A 211 20.05 22.94 20.69
N ILE A 212 20.86 22.04 21.21
CA ILE A 212 21.56 21.02 20.44
C ILE A 212 21.07 19.64 20.86
N TYR A 213 21.05 18.71 19.91
CA TYR A 213 20.69 17.31 20.20
C TYR A 213 21.54 16.35 19.37
N GLY A 214 21.67 15.13 19.88
CA GLY A 214 22.22 13.98 19.18
C GLY A 214 21.38 12.75 19.48
N SER A 215 21.12 11.92 18.47
CA SER A 215 20.34 10.69 18.61
C SER A 215 21.01 9.51 17.93
N PHE A 216 20.77 8.34 18.49
CA PHE A 216 21.19 7.04 17.97
C PHE A 216 20.02 6.08 18.02
#